data_3549d9285aa1a2b020e81c546d43d917
#
_entry.id   3549d9285aa1a2b020e81c546d43d917
#
_cell.length_a   1.000
_cell.length_b   1.000
_cell.length_c   1.000
_cell.angle_alpha   90.00
_cell.angle_beta   90.00
_cell.angle_gamma   90.00
#
_symmetry.space_group_name_H-M   'P 1'
#
loop_
_entity.id
_entity.type
_entity.pdbx_description
1 polymer ?
#
loop_
_entity_poly.entity_id
_entity_poly.type
_entity_poly.pdbx_seq_one_letter_code
_entity_poly.pdbx_strand_id
1 'polypeptide(L)'
;MTATGGAPTRTQVLVIGSGIAGLTAALRASRTADVLLVTKGALTDGATSCAQGGIAGAVGPGDSPDEHARDTLEAGAGLCEVEAVQVLCEEGPAAIRELLAHGVAFDRVRPAAGPGRSPYALGLEGAHGRARILHAGGDATGREIQRALVRAARRADRLVVREHTALVDLLVGSGRVVGAELLAADGRRTSVRAAATVLATGGAGQLFAHTTNPAVATGDGIAAAWRAGAVLADLEFYQFHPTALAGPESFLISEAVRGEGAVLRDEKGRRFLPAVDPRAELAPRDVVARAIADVMRTQAGRPVQLDATGIGRARLRERFPTIDAALRRHGIDWSRTSVPVTPAAHYWMGGILTDLDGGTSLPGLLAAGECARTGVHGANRLASNSLLEGAVFGTRAGQAAGSLAARHADGSAATPHRHPIAAQPAGTAFSRAAVQQLMWSSAGLLRTGAALEEAARALADRHAPEPASIATIAALEDRNLLDLARLLVDRALARRDSVGAHHRLDTPHAPTQEDHAC
;
A
#
# COMPACT_ATOMS: atom_id res chain seq x y z
N MET A 1 -6.94 -31.93 26.06
CA MET A 1 -6.66 -30.83 26.98
C MET A 1 -7.46 -29.62 26.51
N THR A 2 -8.47 -29.23 27.26
CA THR A 2 -9.43 -28.17 26.94
C THR A 2 -8.73 -26.83 27.05
N ALA A 3 -8.64 -26.10 25.93
CA ALA A 3 -8.17 -24.72 25.93
C ALA A 3 -9.14 -23.90 26.80
N THR A 4 -8.63 -23.31 27.86
CA THR A 4 -9.31 -22.30 28.67
C THR A 4 -9.42 -21.02 27.83
N GLY A 5 -10.41 -20.97 26.94
CA GLY A 5 -10.76 -19.76 26.19
C GLY A 5 -11.33 -18.74 27.17
N GLY A 6 -10.62 -17.63 27.40
CA GLY A 6 -11.18 -16.47 28.08
C GLY A 6 -12.47 -16.01 27.38
N ALA A 7 -13.42 -15.41 28.13
CA ALA A 7 -14.65 -14.89 27.56
C ALA A 7 -14.38 -13.99 26.35
N PRO A 8 -15.15 -14.08 25.24
CA PRO A 8 -14.90 -13.29 24.04
C PRO A 8 -15.02 -11.81 24.36
N THR A 9 -13.97 -11.05 24.03
CA THR A 9 -13.99 -9.60 24.12
C THR A 9 -15.02 -9.05 23.13
N ARG A 10 -15.79 -8.04 23.54
CA ARG A 10 -16.78 -7.37 22.67
C ARG A 10 -16.40 -5.91 22.45
N THR A 11 -16.66 -5.42 21.25
CA THR A 11 -16.59 -3.99 20.89
C THR A 11 -17.71 -3.67 19.89
N GLN A 12 -18.03 -2.41 19.67
CA GLN A 12 -18.99 -2.04 18.63
C GLN A 12 -18.32 -2.06 17.26
N VAL A 13 -17.12 -1.50 17.14
CA VAL A 13 -16.31 -1.50 15.92
C VAL A 13 -14.93 -2.08 16.21
N LEU A 14 -14.48 -3.02 15.38
CA LEU A 14 -13.12 -3.55 15.40
C LEU A 14 -12.37 -3.02 14.18
N VAL A 15 -11.26 -2.30 14.39
CA VAL A 15 -10.38 -1.83 13.33
C VAL A 15 -9.06 -2.59 13.41
N ILE A 16 -8.60 -3.16 12.29
CA ILE A 16 -7.37 -3.95 12.24
C ILE A 16 -6.38 -3.29 11.28
N GLY A 17 -5.27 -2.80 11.85
CA GLY A 17 -4.23 -2.04 11.16
C GLY A 17 -4.15 -0.60 11.64
N SER A 18 -2.91 -0.10 11.84
CA SER A 18 -2.62 1.23 12.42
C SER A 18 -1.95 2.19 11.43
N GLY A 19 -2.02 1.92 10.11
CA GLY A 19 -1.66 2.88 9.08
C GLY A 19 -2.65 4.05 9.01
N ILE A 20 -2.42 5.00 8.10
CA ILE A 20 -3.28 6.18 7.92
C ILE A 20 -4.76 5.79 7.77
N ALA A 21 -5.09 4.76 6.97
CA ALA A 21 -6.47 4.32 6.77
C ALA A 21 -7.10 3.81 8.08
N GLY A 22 -6.39 2.96 8.83
CA GLY A 22 -6.91 2.38 10.07
C GLY A 22 -7.06 3.42 11.19
N LEU A 23 -6.09 4.30 11.37
CA LEU A 23 -6.18 5.38 12.36
C LEU A 23 -7.30 6.37 12.03
N THR A 24 -7.43 6.74 10.76
CA THR A 24 -8.52 7.64 10.30
C THR A 24 -9.88 6.98 10.50
N ALA A 25 -10.02 5.69 10.11
CA ALA A 25 -11.26 4.93 10.31
C ALA A 25 -11.61 4.80 11.81
N ALA A 26 -10.64 4.48 12.65
CA ALA A 26 -10.84 4.34 14.10
C ALA A 26 -11.25 5.67 14.74
N LEU A 27 -10.56 6.77 14.41
CA LEU A 27 -10.90 8.11 14.89
C LEU A 27 -12.30 8.56 14.43
N ARG A 28 -12.66 8.25 13.18
CA ARG A 28 -13.99 8.59 12.67
C ARG A 28 -15.10 7.78 13.34
N ALA A 29 -14.92 6.45 13.46
CA ALA A 29 -15.89 5.57 14.11
C ALA A 29 -16.04 5.88 15.60
N SER A 30 -14.96 6.26 16.30
CA SER A 30 -14.99 6.57 17.74
C SER A 30 -15.84 7.79 18.11
N ARG A 31 -16.24 8.60 17.13
CA ARG A 31 -17.20 9.71 17.37
C ARG A 31 -18.59 9.20 17.76
N THR A 32 -18.96 7.99 17.36
CA THR A 32 -20.32 7.44 17.55
C THR A 32 -20.35 6.05 18.17
N ALA A 33 -19.24 5.31 18.19
CA ALA A 33 -19.16 3.92 18.62
C ALA A 33 -17.90 3.65 19.47
N ASP A 34 -17.95 2.59 20.30
CA ASP A 34 -16.77 2.09 21.00
C ASP A 34 -15.89 1.27 20.05
N VAL A 35 -14.64 1.67 19.92
CA VAL A 35 -13.70 1.12 18.94
C VAL A 35 -12.57 0.40 19.63
N LEU A 36 -12.24 -0.81 19.14
CA LEU A 36 -10.98 -1.48 19.42
C LEU A 36 -10.11 -1.41 18.16
N LEU A 37 -8.98 -0.71 18.23
CA LEU A 37 -7.94 -0.70 17.21
C LEU A 37 -6.86 -1.74 17.55
N VAL A 38 -6.61 -2.67 16.64
CA VAL A 38 -5.62 -3.74 16.80
C VAL A 38 -4.52 -3.58 15.76
N THR A 39 -3.27 -3.72 16.18
CA THR A 39 -2.11 -3.71 15.27
C THR A 39 -1.10 -4.80 15.61
N LYS A 40 -0.54 -5.41 14.59
CA LYS A 40 0.39 -6.55 14.70
C LYS A 40 1.72 -6.20 15.38
N GLY A 41 2.25 -5.01 15.05
CA GLY A 41 3.43 -4.42 15.69
C GLY A 41 3.06 -3.27 16.62
N ALA A 42 3.98 -2.34 16.82
CA ALA A 42 3.69 -1.05 17.42
C ALA A 42 2.84 -0.17 16.47
N LEU A 43 2.16 0.83 17.00
CA LEU A 43 1.34 1.76 16.20
C LEU A 43 2.11 2.42 15.03
N THR A 44 3.44 2.49 15.12
CA THR A 44 4.30 3.18 14.15
C THR A 44 4.97 2.26 13.13
N ASP A 45 4.77 0.95 13.18
CA ASP A 45 5.54 -0.02 12.38
C ASP A 45 5.01 -0.21 10.94
N GLY A 46 3.90 0.42 10.60
CA GLY A 46 3.27 0.31 9.29
C GLY A 46 3.96 1.14 8.19
N ALA A 47 3.61 0.85 6.93
CA ALA A 47 4.15 1.51 5.73
C ALA A 47 3.94 3.04 5.73
N THR A 48 2.90 3.55 6.39
CA THR A 48 2.64 5.00 6.53
C THR A 48 3.86 5.73 7.10
N SER A 49 4.50 5.21 8.17
CA SER A 49 5.68 5.81 8.79
C SER A 49 6.89 5.89 7.86
N CYS A 50 6.96 5.00 6.87
CA CYS A 50 8.06 4.89 5.92
C CYS A 50 7.84 5.77 4.65
N ALA A 51 6.66 6.37 4.48
CA ALA A 51 6.34 7.16 3.29
C ALA A 51 7.16 8.45 3.25
N GLN A 52 8.14 8.50 2.33
CA GLN A 52 9.06 9.62 2.12
C GLN A 52 8.46 10.73 1.25
N GLY A 53 7.60 10.34 0.29
CA GLY A 53 6.89 11.26 -0.60
C GLY A 53 5.89 12.13 0.18
N GLY A 54 4.93 12.68 -0.54
CA GLY A 54 3.90 13.51 0.06
C GLY A 54 2.53 12.86 0.06
N ILE A 55 1.54 13.67 0.37
CA ILE A 55 0.13 13.38 0.13
C ILE A 55 -0.38 14.31 -0.97
N ALA A 56 -1.00 13.73 -2.01
CA ALA A 56 -1.57 14.51 -3.09
C ALA A 56 -2.85 15.23 -2.63
N GLY A 57 -3.09 16.43 -3.16
CA GLY A 57 -4.35 17.13 -2.92
C GLY A 57 -4.43 18.45 -3.66
N ALA A 58 -5.56 18.70 -4.32
CA ALA A 58 -5.82 19.91 -5.07
C ALA A 58 -6.13 21.10 -4.13
N VAL A 59 -5.09 21.57 -3.43
CA VAL A 59 -5.17 22.70 -2.47
C VAL A 59 -4.37 23.92 -2.89
N GLY A 60 -3.69 23.84 -4.04
CA GLY A 60 -2.90 24.93 -4.61
C GLY A 60 -3.73 25.83 -5.52
N PRO A 61 -3.28 27.08 -5.76
CA PRO A 61 -3.93 27.98 -6.71
C PRO A 61 -3.79 27.42 -8.14
N GLY A 62 -4.87 27.45 -8.90
CA GLY A 62 -4.92 26.96 -10.29
C GLY A 62 -4.92 25.45 -10.44
N ASP A 63 -5.08 24.70 -9.34
CA ASP A 63 -5.34 23.26 -9.35
C ASP A 63 -6.80 22.98 -8.97
N SER A 64 -7.33 21.85 -9.38
CA SER A 64 -8.71 21.44 -9.10
C SER A 64 -8.81 19.93 -8.88
N PRO A 65 -9.88 19.46 -8.17
CA PRO A 65 -10.20 18.05 -8.11
C PRO A 65 -10.30 17.38 -9.50
N ASP A 66 -10.84 18.07 -10.50
CA ASP A 66 -10.98 17.54 -11.87
C ASP A 66 -9.63 17.34 -12.56
N GLU A 67 -8.69 18.27 -12.39
CA GLU A 67 -7.31 18.09 -12.91
C GLU A 67 -6.60 16.94 -12.20
N HIS A 68 -6.79 16.79 -10.89
CA HIS A 68 -6.25 15.66 -10.13
C HIS A 68 -6.89 14.34 -10.56
N ALA A 69 -8.20 14.31 -10.80
CA ALA A 69 -8.91 13.13 -11.29
C ALA A 69 -8.41 12.72 -12.68
N ARG A 70 -8.20 13.67 -13.60
CA ARG A 70 -7.65 13.41 -14.94
C ARG A 70 -6.27 12.75 -14.87
N ASP A 71 -5.35 13.31 -14.08
CA ASP A 71 -4.02 12.72 -13.89
C ASP A 71 -4.10 11.31 -13.28
N THR A 72 -5.05 11.08 -12.35
CA THR A 72 -5.25 9.78 -11.71
C THR A 72 -5.78 8.73 -12.71
N LEU A 73 -6.77 9.10 -13.53
CA LEU A 73 -7.35 8.23 -14.57
C LEU A 73 -6.31 7.87 -15.64
N GLU A 74 -5.49 8.84 -16.07
CA GLU A 74 -4.41 8.60 -17.03
C GLU A 74 -3.38 7.63 -16.46
N ALA A 75 -2.91 7.87 -15.23
CA ALA A 75 -1.94 7.00 -14.58
C ALA A 75 -2.45 5.56 -14.37
N GLY A 76 -3.74 5.38 -14.15
CA GLY A 76 -4.39 4.09 -13.91
C GLY A 76 -4.57 3.20 -15.14
N ALA A 77 -4.09 3.67 -16.31
CA ALA A 77 -4.05 2.91 -17.56
C ALA A 77 -5.42 2.34 -18.00
N GLY A 78 -6.49 3.13 -17.82
CA GLY A 78 -7.85 2.79 -18.30
C GLY A 78 -8.62 1.81 -17.40
N LEU A 79 -8.10 1.41 -16.24
CA LEU A 79 -8.75 0.45 -15.34
C LEU A 79 -9.22 1.06 -14.01
N CYS A 80 -9.19 2.39 -13.88
CA CYS A 80 -9.78 3.06 -12.73
C CYS A 80 -11.32 3.02 -12.78
N GLU A 81 -11.93 2.93 -11.60
CA GLU A 81 -13.34 3.23 -11.41
C GLU A 81 -13.52 4.75 -11.32
N VAL A 82 -14.14 5.34 -12.33
CA VAL A 82 -14.23 6.82 -12.46
C VAL A 82 -14.85 7.45 -11.22
N GLU A 83 -15.92 6.88 -10.69
CA GLU A 83 -16.62 7.39 -9.51
C GLU A 83 -15.72 7.34 -8.25
N ALA A 84 -14.91 6.29 -8.09
CA ALA A 84 -13.96 6.20 -6.98
C ALA A 84 -12.85 7.26 -7.08
N VAL A 85 -12.38 7.55 -8.29
CA VAL A 85 -11.40 8.62 -8.53
C VAL A 85 -12.00 9.99 -8.25
N GLN A 86 -13.23 10.23 -8.67
CA GLN A 86 -13.94 11.49 -8.37
C GLN A 86 -14.07 11.69 -6.85
N VAL A 87 -14.56 10.68 -6.11
CA VAL A 87 -14.66 10.73 -4.64
C VAL A 87 -13.30 11.03 -4.01
N LEU A 88 -12.22 10.34 -4.43
CA LEU A 88 -10.89 10.60 -3.91
C LEU A 88 -10.47 12.06 -4.07
N CYS A 89 -10.64 12.60 -5.27
CA CYS A 89 -10.15 13.92 -5.62
C CYS A 89 -11.01 15.05 -5.04
N GLU A 90 -12.34 14.89 -5.02
CA GLU A 90 -13.29 15.87 -4.46
C GLU A 90 -13.19 15.95 -2.94
N GLU A 91 -13.09 14.80 -2.25
CA GLU A 91 -12.96 14.76 -0.79
C GLU A 91 -11.52 15.00 -0.30
N GLY A 92 -10.54 14.93 -1.19
CA GLY A 92 -9.11 15.09 -0.88
C GLY A 92 -8.78 16.37 -0.10
N PRO A 93 -9.21 17.57 -0.53
CA PRO A 93 -8.98 18.80 0.21
C PRO A 93 -9.60 18.80 1.62
N ALA A 94 -10.73 18.14 1.81
CA ALA A 94 -11.37 17.98 3.13
C ALA A 94 -10.56 17.03 4.03
N ALA A 95 -10.09 15.91 3.48
CA ALA A 95 -9.24 14.96 4.20
C ALA A 95 -7.93 15.62 4.67
N ILE A 96 -7.29 16.45 3.82
CA ILE A 96 -6.10 17.22 4.21
C ILE A 96 -6.41 18.18 5.36
N ARG A 97 -7.56 18.88 5.33
CA ARG A 97 -7.99 19.75 6.45
C ARG A 97 -8.22 18.96 7.75
N GLU A 98 -8.74 17.75 7.67
CA GLU A 98 -8.91 16.88 8.84
C GLU A 98 -7.55 16.43 9.40
N LEU A 99 -6.58 16.09 8.57
CA LEU A 99 -5.20 15.80 9.00
C LEU A 99 -4.57 17.01 9.71
N LEU A 100 -4.75 18.22 9.18
CA LEU A 100 -4.32 19.47 9.85
C LEU A 100 -4.99 19.66 11.21
N ALA A 101 -6.29 19.39 11.32
CA ALA A 101 -7.03 19.47 12.58
C ALA A 101 -6.53 18.45 13.62
N HIS A 102 -6.03 17.28 13.18
CA HIS A 102 -5.32 16.32 14.02
C HIS A 102 -3.89 16.74 14.38
N GLY A 103 -3.39 17.84 13.79
CA GLY A 103 -2.10 18.44 14.12
C GLY A 103 -0.94 17.92 13.27
N VAL A 104 -1.21 17.51 12.03
CA VAL A 104 -0.18 17.32 11.00
C VAL A 104 0.40 18.66 10.60
N ALA A 105 1.73 18.79 10.60
CA ALA A 105 2.43 20.02 10.25
C ALA A 105 3.07 19.86 8.86
N PHE A 106 2.35 20.28 7.82
CA PHE A 106 2.91 20.31 6.46
C PHE A 106 3.88 21.48 6.27
N ASP A 107 4.87 21.31 5.41
CA ASP A 107 5.90 22.29 5.08
C ASP A 107 5.27 23.53 4.42
N ARG A 108 5.71 24.73 4.84
CA ARG A 108 5.19 26.02 4.36
C ARG A 108 6.22 26.78 3.55
N VAL A 109 5.74 27.61 2.63
CA VAL A 109 6.59 28.54 1.88
C VAL A 109 7.17 29.59 2.83
N ARG A 110 8.48 29.89 2.70
CA ARG A 110 9.18 30.93 3.47
C ARG A 110 9.87 31.93 2.51
N PRO A 111 9.70 33.24 2.66
CA PRO A 111 8.73 33.95 3.49
C PRO A 111 7.29 33.61 3.09
N ALA A 112 6.32 33.91 3.96
CA ALA A 112 4.91 33.60 3.71
C ALA A 112 4.50 34.10 2.31
N ALA A 113 3.80 33.24 1.58
CA ALA A 113 3.31 33.56 0.24
C ALA A 113 2.33 34.74 0.31
N GLY A 114 2.41 35.66 -0.65
CA GLY A 114 1.45 36.77 -0.78
C GLY A 114 0.02 36.28 -1.09
N PRO A 115 -0.96 37.18 -1.14
CA PRO A 115 -2.34 36.85 -1.45
C PRO A 115 -2.48 36.00 -2.73
N GLY A 116 -3.31 34.97 -2.70
CA GLY A 116 -3.58 34.08 -3.83
C GLY A 116 -2.55 32.97 -4.06
N ARG A 117 -1.55 32.82 -3.19
CA ARG A 117 -0.60 31.68 -3.23
C ARG A 117 -0.89 30.67 -2.14
N SER A 118 -0.59 29.39 -2.39
CA SER A 118 -0.67 28.36 -1.35
C SER A 118 0.29 28.70 -0.20
N PRO A 119 -0.15 28.56 1.07
CA PRO A 119 0.75 28.68 2.21
C PRO A 119 1.71 27.46 2.33
N TYR A 120 1.45 26.39 1.58
CA TYR A 120 2.23 25.15 1.61
C TYR A 120 3.24 25.10 0.48
N ALA A 121 4.40 24.48 0.77
CA ALA A 121 5.41 24.15 -0.23
C ALA A 121 4.98 22.91 -1.01
N LEU A 122 4.30 23.12 -2.14
CA LEU A 122 3.80 22.04 -2.98
C LEU A 122 4.89 21.49 -3.90
N GLY A 123 5.00 20.17 -3.98
CA GLY A 123 5.89 19.45 -4.88
C GLY A 123 5.19 18.95 -6.14
N LEU A 124 5.99 18.65 -7.17
CA LEU A 124 5.58 17.95 -8.38
C LEU A 124 6.20 16.55 -8.38
N GLU A 125 5.40 15.53 -8.59
CA GLU A 125 5.85 14.14 -8.78
C GLU A 125 5.42 13.63 -10.16
N GLY A 126 5.95 12.47 -10.57
CA GLY A 126 5.70 11.90 -11.89
C GLY A 126 4.22 11.69 -12.19
N ALA A 127 3.86 11.90 -13.43
CA ALA A 127 2.50 11.82 -13.98
C ALA A 127 1.49 12.82 -13.38
N HIS A 128 1.91 13.78 -12.54
CA HIS A 128 1.08 14.89 -12.12
C HIS A 128 1.22 16.08 -13.08
N GLY A 129 0.12 16.65 -13.53
CA GLY A 129 0.07 17.86 -14.34
C GLY A 129 0.29 19.14 -13.54
N ARG A 130 0.18 19.08 -12.20
CA ARG A 130 0.30 20.23 -11.29
C ARG A 130 1.10 19.88 -10.04
N ALA A 131 1.75 20.90 -9.46
CA ALA A 131 2.37 20.79 -8.13
C ALA A 131 1.28 20.76 -7.05
N ARG A 132 0.91 19.55 -6.57
CA ARG A 132 -0.15 19.36 -5.57
C ARG A 132 0.27 18.48 -4.39
N ILE A 133 1.55 18.11 -4.29
CA ILE A 133 2.03 17.19 -3.27
C ILE A 133 2.44 17.99 -2.04
N LEU A 134 1.73 17.76 -0.91
CA LEU A 134 2.11 18.32 0.38
C LEU A 134 3.15 17.43 1.04
N HIS A 135 4.20 18.06 1.58
CA HIS A 135 5.28 17.38 2.31
C HIS A 135 5.30 17.82 3.78
N ALA A 136 5.94 17.02 4.62
CA ALA A 136 6.22 17.38 6.00
C ALA A 136 7.63 16.94 6.39
N GLY A 137 8.41 17.89 6.94
CA GLY A 137 9.82 17.64 7.29
C GLY A 137 10.68 17.22 6.09
N GLY A 138 10.40 17.77 4.90
CA GLY A 138 11.02 17.42 3.63
C GLY A 138 10.54 16.06 3.10
N ASP A 139 11.19 14.97 3.45
CA ASP A 139 10.91 13.58 3.03
C ASP A 139 10.44 12.68 4.20
N ALA A 140 9.72 13.25 5.15
CA ALA A 140 9.23 12.52 6.33
C ALA A 140 7.70 12.63 6.51
N THR A 141 6.96 12.84 5.42
CA THR A 141 5.52 13.13 5.45
C THR A 141 4.71 12.07 6.15
N GLY A 142 4.96 10.80 5.84
CA GLY A 142 4.25 9.69 6.47
C GLY A 142 4.52 9.60 7.97
N ARG A 143 5.74 9.85 8.41
CA ARG A 143 6.10 9.88 9.86
C ARG A 143 5.35 10.96 10.60
N GLU A 144 5.22 12.14 10.01
CA GLU A 144 4.50 13.26 10.63
C GLU A 144 2.99 12.98 10.72
N ILE A 145 2.39 12.45 9.64
CA ILE A 145 0.99 12.03 9.63
C ILE A 145 0.75 10.97 10.71
N GLN A 146 1.59 9.93 10.75
CA GLN A 146 1.49 8.85 11.73
C GLN A 146 1.59 9.39 13.16
N ARG A 147 2.57 10.28 13.43
CA ARG A 147 2.74 10.92 14.74
C ARG A 147 1.49 11.65 15.20
N ALA A 148 0.88 12.43 14.30
CA ALA A 148 -0.29 13.22 14.61
C ALA A 148 -1.52 12.35 14.87
N LEU A 149 -1.78 11.35 14.00
CA LEU A 149 -2.92 10.45 14.14
C LEU A 149 -2.80 9.53 15.36
N VAL A 150 -1.61 8.99 15.65
CA VAL A 150 -1.36 8.21 16.88
C VAL A 150 -1.64 9.05 18.14
N ARG A 151 -1.20 10.31 18.14
CA ARG A 151 -1.50 11.23 19.25
C ARG A 151 -3.00 11.49 19.40
N ALA A 152 -3.72 11.65 18.30
CA ALA A 152 -5.17 11.81 18.31
C ALA A 152 -5.87 10.53 18.82
N ALA A 153 -5.48 9.37 18.34
CA ALA A 153 -6.03 8.08 18.74
C ALA A 153 -5.87 7.81 20.25
N ARG A 154 -4.70 8.15 20.81
CA ARG A 154 -4.43 8.02 22.27
C ARG A 154 -5.25 8.96 23.15
N ARG A 155 -5.88 10.01 22.59
CA ARG A 155 -6.71 10.98 23.29
C ARG A 155 -8.21 10.76 23.09
N ALA A 156 -8.59 9.85 22.22
CA ALA A 156 -9.99 9.58 21.92
C ALA A 156 -10.60 8.68 22.99
N ASP A 157 -11.63 9.16 23.69
CA ASP A 157 -12.23 8.50 24.87
C ASP A 157 -12.86 7.14 24.54
N ARG A 158 -13.37 6.96 23.31
CA ARG A 158 -14.06 5.73 22.87
C ARG A 158 -13.18 4.84 22.00
N LEU A 159 -11.85 5.00 22.04
CA LEU A 159 -10.89 4.25 21.26
C LEU A 159 -9.88 3.55 22.17
N VAL A 160 -9.93 2.23 22.17
CA VAL A 160 -8.94 1.37 22.85
C VAL A 160 -7.95 0.85 21.81
N VAL A 161 -6.65 0.89 22.11
CA VAL A 161 -5.59 0.39 21.25
C VAL A 161 -4.99 -0.88 21.83
N ARG A 162 -4.77 -1.88 20.97
CA ARG A 162 -4.06 -3.13 21.30
C ARG A 162 -2.94 -3.35 20.28
N GLU A 163 -1.71 -3.15 20.71
CA GLU A 163 -0.49 -3.39 19.93
C GLU A 163 -0.05 -4.85 20.06
N HIS A 164 0.89 -5.27 19.21
CA HIS A 164 1.52 -6.60 19.19
C HIS A 164 0.50 -7.75 19.13
N THR A 165 -0.55 -7.55 18.33
CA THR A 165 -1.65 -8.50 18.20
C THR A 165 -2.04 -8.61 16.72
N ALA A 166 -1.89 -9.81 16.15
CA ALA A 166 -2.16 -10.10 14.74
C ALA A 166 -3.59 -10.61 14.53
N LEU A 167 -4.15 -10.34 13.35
CA LEU A 167 -5.36 -10.98 12.84
C LEU A 167 -5.06 -12.41 12.41
N VAL A 168 -5.72 -13.39 13.00
CA VAL A 168 -5.65 -14.79 12.55
C VAL A 168 -6.65 -15.01 11.42
N ASP A 169 -7.94 -14.90 11.74
CA ASP A 169 -9.04 -15.06 10.79
C ASP A 169 -10.27 -14.24 11.21
N LEU A 170 -11.18 -14.04 10.27
CA LEU A 170 -12.48 -13.42 10.53
C LEU A 170 -13.45 -14.44 11.12
N LEU A 171 -14.27 -14.00 12.07
CA LEU A 171 -15.37 -14.76 12.60
C LEU A 171 -16.62 -14.50 11.76
N VAL A 172 -17.15 -15.56 11.13
CA VAL A 172 -18.36 -15.48 10.31
C VAL A 172 -19.52 -16.16 11.04
N GLY A 173 -20.68 -15.54 11.05
CA GLY A 173 -21.89 -16.10 11.62
C GLY A 173 -23.12 -15.64 10.85
N SER A 174 -24.00 -16.58 10.47
CA SER A 174 -25.20 -16.29 9.66
C SER A 174 -24.90 -15.48 8.39
N GLY A 175 -23.82 -15.84 7.68
CA GLY A 175 -23.43 -15.19 6.42
C GLY A 175 -22.85 -13.78 6.56
N ARG A 176 -22.48 -13.35 7.76
CA ARG A 176 -21.85 -12.04 7.99
C ARG A 176 -20.61 -12.15 8.88
N VAL A 177 -19.70 -11.20 8.76
CA VAL A 177 -18.58 -11.06 9.69
C VAL A 177 -19.11 -10.49 11.02
N VAL A 178 -18.77 -11.17 12.13
CA VAL A 178 -19.19 -10.84 13.49
C VAL A 178 -18.01 -10.59 14.43
N GLY A 179 -16.84 -10.41 13.87
CA GLY A 179 -15.60 -10.14 14.61
C GLY A 179 -14.38 -10.85 14.02
N ALA A 180 -13.36 -11.03 14.83
CA ALA A 180 -12.11 -11.67 14.43
C ALA A 180 -11.49 -12.50 15.53
N GLU A 181 -10.67 -13.49 15.14
CA GLU A 181 -9.73 -14.18 16.01
C GLU A 181 -8.37 -13.49 15.93
N LEU A 182 -7.78 -13.23 17.06
CA LEU A 182 -6.53 -12.50 17.22
C LEU A 182 -5.48 -13.37 17.90
N LEU A 183 -4.20 -13.15 17.55
CA LEU A 183 -3.03 -13.81 18.14
C LEU A 183 -2.10 -12.73 18.72
N ALA A 184 -1.91 -12.71 20.02
CA ALA A 184 -0.96 -11.85 20.68
C ALA A 184 0.48 -12.38 20.53
N ALA A 185 1.47 -11.52 20.72
CA ALA A 185 2.89 -11.87 20.60
C ALA A 185 3.33 -12.98 21.58
N ASP A 186 2.62 -13.14 22.71
CA ASP A 186 2.84 -14.21 23.69
C ASP A 186 2.22 -15.56 23.28
N GLY A 187 1.62 -15.66 22.10
CA GLY A 187 0.94 -16.84 21.57
C GLY A 187 -0.51 -17.00 22.05
N ARG A 188 -1.02 -16.10 22.88
CA ARG A 188 -2.41 -16.16 23.38
C ARG A 188 -3.40 -15.76 22.30
N ARG A 189 -4.38 -16.65 22.04
CA ARG A 189 -5.49 -16.39 21.12
C ARG A 189 -6.69 -15.78 21.84
N THR A 190 -7.33 -14.85 21.18
CA THR A 190 -8.53 -14.17 21.70
C THR A 190 -9.52 -13.94 20.56
N SER A 191 -10.79 -14.33 20.78
CA SER A 191 -11.88 -13.95 19.88
C SER A 191 -12.46 -12.61 20.31
N VAL A 192 -12.58 -11.68 19.36
CA VAL A 192 -13.24 -10.37 19.56
C VAL A 192 -14.49 -10.34 18.71
N ARG A 193 -15.66 -10.10 19.33
CA ARG A 193 -16.92 -9.87 18.63
C ARG A 193 -17.11 -8.39 18.35
N ALA A 194 -17.61 -8.08 17.15
CA ALA A 194 -17.88 -6.71 16.73
C ALA A 194 -19.12 -6.65 15.82
N ALA A 195 -19.86 -5.56 15.88
CA ALA A 195 -20.96 -5.30 14.96
C ALA A 195 -20.45 -4.93 13.54
N ALA A 196 -19.29 -4.27 13.47
CA ALA A 196 -18.57 -3.97 12.24
C ALA A 196 -17.07 -4.23 12.42
N THR A 197 -16.42 -4.79 11.39
CA THR A 197 -14.96 -4.99 11.33
C THR A 197 -14.40 -4.23 10.14
N VAL A 198 -13.39 -3.39 10.36
CA VAL A 198 -12.68 -2.65 9.31
C VAL A 198 -11.27 -3.22 9.17
N LEU A 199 -10.92 -3.72 7.99
CA LEU A 199 -9.54 -4.11 7.64
C LEU A 199 -8.80 -2.92 7.03
N ALA A 200 -7.65 -2.58 7.62
CA ALA A 200 -6.75 -1.52 7.14
C ALA A 200 -5.28 -1.96 7.30
N THR A 201 -5.02 -3.21 6.92
CA THR A 201 -3.80 -3.96 7.23
C THR A 201 -2.64 -3.70 6.27
N GLY A 202 -2.84 -2.88 5.24
CA GLY A 202 -1.84 -2.62 4.20
C GLY A 202 -1.67 -3.78 3.23
N GLY A 203 -0.69 -3.66 2.34
CA GLY A 203 -0.37 -4.62 1.29
C GLY A 203 0.57 -5.75 1.74
N ALA A 204 1.20 -6.41 0.77
CA ALA A 204 2.03 -7.59 0.98
C ALA A 204 3.40 -7.49 0.28
N GLY A 205 4.15 -6.40 0.51
CA GLY A 205 5.48 -6.23 -0.10
C GLY A 205 6.45 -7.34 0.21
N GLN A 206 6.27 -8.01 1.33
CA GLN A 206 7.07 -9.17 1.73
C GLN A 206 6.81 -10.43 0.87
N LEU A 207 5.98 -10.36 -0.17
CA LEU A 207 5.92 -11.35 -1.23
C LEU A 207 7.17 -11.38 -2.12
N PHE A 208 7.94 -10.29 -2.19
CA PHE A 208 9.05 -10.12 -3.11
C PHE A 208 10.38 -9.98 -2.38
N ALA A 209 11.46 -10.52 -2.98
CA ALA A 209 12.80 -10.43 -2.42
C ALA A 209 13.33 -8.99 -2.29
N HIS A 210 12.90 -8.10 -3.20
CA HIS A 210 13.24 -6.69 -3.16
C HIS A 210 11.98 -5.85 -3.00
N THR A 211 11.86 -5.19 -1.86
CA THR A 211 10.69 -4.37 -1.52
C THR A 211 11.07 -3.15 -0.69
N THR A 212 10.38 -2.04 -0.93
CA THR A 212 10.48 -0.82 -0.11
C THR A 212 9.56 -0.87 1.11
N ASN A 213 8.76 -1.92 1.26
CA ASN A 213 7.79 -2.05 2.34
C ASN A 213 8.44 -2.60 3.62
N PRO A 214 7.95 -2.19 4.81
CA PRO A 214 8.43 -2.71 6.08
C PRO A 214 8.13 -4.21 6.23
N ALA A 215 8.86 -4.88 7.13
CA ALA A 215 8.73 -6.31 7.39
C ALA A 215 7.30 -6.75 7.78
N VAL A 216 6.50 -5.84 8.34
CA VAL A 216 5.10 -6.11 8.72
C VAL A 216 4.12 -6.16 7.54
N ALA A 217 4.55 -5.81 6.32
CA ALA A 217 3.68 -5.79 5.13
C ALA A 217 3.54 -7.20 4.53
N THR A 218 2.72 -8.05 5.13
CA THR A 218 2.52 -9.47 4.82
C THR A 218 1.11 -9.81 4.34
N GLY A 219 0.23 -8.80 4.11
CA GLY A 219 -1.08 -8.97 3.50
C GLY A 219 -2.13 -9.68 4.36
N ASP A 220 -1.98 -9.64 5.67
CA ASP A 220 -2.77 -10.45 6.63
C ASP A 220 -4.28 -10.26 6.47
N GLY A 221 -4.74 -9.01 6.28
CA GLY A 221 -6.18 -8.74 6.10
C GLY A 221 -6.72 -9.28 4.78
N ILE A 222 -5.95 -9.19 3.69
CA ILE A 222 -6.35 -9.71 2.38
C ILE A 222 -6.48 -11.24 2.45
N ALA A 223 -5.50 -11.92 3.05
CA ALA A 223 -5.52 -13.37 3.23
C ALA A 223 -6.70 -13.82 4.12
N ALA A 224 -6.94 -13.14 5.25
CA ALA A 224 -8.06 -13.46 6.13
C ALA A 224 -9.43 -13.20 5.48
N ALA A 225 -9.56 -12.12 4.70
CA ALA A 225 -10.78 -11.82 3.95
C ALA A 225 -11.05 -12.88 2.87
N TRP A 226 -10.02 -13.29 2.13
CA TRP A 226 -10.13 -14.39 1.16
C TRP A 226 -10.59 -15.69 1.82
N ARG A 227 -9.97 -16.10 2.92
CA ARG A 227 -10.37 -17.31 3.65
C ARG A 227 -11.79 -17.23 4.18
N ALA A 228 -12.27 -16.01 4.50
CA ALA A 228 -13.66 -15.79 4.91
C ALA A 228 -14.65 -15.79 3.72
N GLY A 229 -14.18 -15.81 2.48
CA GLY A 229 -15.01 -15.81 1.27
C GLY A 229 -15.31 -14.42 0.70
N ALA A 230 -14.56 -13.38 1.10
CA ALA A 230 -14.68 -12.07 0.47
C ALA A 230 -14.15 -12.08 -0.97
N VAL A 231 -14.78 -11.29 -1.84
CA VAL A 231 -14.32 -11.10 -3.23
C VAL A 231 -13.05 -10.26 -3.23
N LEU A 232 -12.03 -10.76 -3.94
CA LEU A 232 -10.78 -10.06 -4.22
C LEU A 232 -10.71 -9.71 -5.71
N ALA A 233 -10.06 -8.57 -6.03
CA ALA A 233 -9.90 -8.13 -7.42
C ALA A 233 -8.49 -7.56 -7.65
N ASP A 234 -8.06 -7.57 -8.91
CA ASP A 234 -6.88 -6.87 -9.45
C ASP A 234 -5.55 -7.27 -8.78
N LEU A 235 -5.45 -8.52 -8.27
CA LEU A 235 -4.28 -8.98 -7.49
C LEU A 235 -2.99 -9.05 -8.32
N GLU A 236 -3.07 -9.13 -9.65
CA GLU A 236 -1.93 -9.10 -10.56
C GLU A 236 -1.24 -7.74 -10.67
N PHE A 237 -1.90 -6.65 -10.23
CA PHE A 237 -1.36 -5.29 -10.31
C PHE A 237 -0.56 -4.94 -9.08
N TYR A 238 0.73 -5.21 -9.13
CA TYR A 238 1.69 -4.83 -8.12
C TYR A 238 2.66 -3.78 -8.69
N GLN A 239 2.66 -2.56 -8.14
CA GLN A 239 3.53 -1.47 -8.60
C GLN A 239 4.95 -1.65 -8.03
N PHE A 240 5.95 -1.53 -8.90
CA PHE A 240 7.35 -1.46 -8.51
C PHE A 240 7.81 0.00 -8.51
N HIS A 241 8.38 0.44 -7.39
CA HIS A 241 8.98 1.77 -7.34
C HIS A 241 10.28 1.77 -8.15
N PRO A 242 10.49 2.74 -9.06
CA PRO A 242 11.65 2.74 -9.96
C PRO A 242 12.99 2.83 -9.22
N THR A 243 13.06 3.60 -8.13
CA THR A 243 14.31 4.02 -7.49
C THR A 243 14.37 3.58 -6.03
N ALA A 244 14.74 2.33 -5.78
CA ALA A 244 15.25 1.85 -4.50
C ALA A 244 16.78 1.76 -4.57
N LEU A 245 17.46 2.05 -3.46
CA LEU A 245 18.91 1.86 -3.35
C LEU A 245 19.23 0.40 -3.66
N ALA A 246 20.14 0.18 -4.63
CA ALA A 246 20.57 -1.16 -4.97
C ALA A 246 21.42 -1.74 -3.84
N GLY A 247 20.99 -2.89 -3.30
CA GLY A 247 21.62 -3.55 -2.18
C GLY A 247 20.64 -4.40 -1.38
N PRO A 248 21.06 -4.97 -0.26
CA PRO A 248 20.21 -5.89 0.52
C PRO A 248 19.00 -5.22 1.19
N GLU A 249 19.06 -3.93 1.48
CA GLU A 249 18.01 -3.23 2.25
C GLU A 249 16.94 -2.54 1.39
N SER A 250 17.06 -2.50 0.06
CA SER A 250 16.09 -1.86 -0.87
C SER A 250 15.50 -0.52 -0.36
N PHE A 251 16.35 0.36 0.21
CA PHE A 251 15.90 1.63 0.78
C PHE A 251 15.26 2.52 -0.28
N LEU A 252 14.05 3.03 -0.01
CA LEU A 252 13.33 3.89 -0.93
C LEU A 252 14.06 5.22 -1.15
N ILE A 253 14.26 5.61 -2.42
CA ILE A 253 14.62 6.97 -2.81
C ILE A 253 13.42 7.57 -3.52
N SER A 254 12.76 8.51 -2.83
CA SER A 254 11.48 9.09 -3.26
C SER A 254 11.52 9.64 -4.69
N GLU A 255 10.39 9.53 -5.37
CA GLU A 255 10.15 10.14 -6.68
C GLU A 255 10.31 11.66 -6.69
N ALA A 256 10.06 12.32 -5.57
CA ALA A 256 10.26 13.75 -5.40
C ALA A 256 11.70 14.19 -5.74
N VAL A 257 12.70 13.30 -5.62
CA VAL A 257 14.08 13.56 -6.03
C VAL A 257 14.19 13.76 -7.55
N ARG A 258 13.44 12.96 -8.33
CA ARG A 258 13.34 13.15 -9.79
C ARG A 258 12.55 14.42 -10.14
N GLY A 259 11.52 14.74 -9.36
CA GLY A 259 10.77 16.00 -9.44
C GLY A 259 11.64 17.24 -9.20
N GLU A 260 12.67 17.13 -8.36
CA GLU A 260 13.66 18.21 -8.13
C GLU A 260 14.78 18.23 -9.19
N GLY A 261 14.76 17.33 -10.19
CA GLY A 261 15.66 17.37 -11.34
C GLY A 261 16.75 16.30 -11.39
N ALA A 262 16.71 15.29 -10.53
CA ALA A 262 17.61 14.14 -10.67
C ALA A 262 17.29 13.33 -11.94
N VAL A 263 18.33 12.78 -12.59
CA VAL A 263 18.21 12.04 -13.84
C VAL A 263 18.72 10.61 -13.71
N LEU A 264 18.21 9.70 -14.54
CA LEU A 264 18.61 8.29 -14.58
C LEU A 264 19.60 8.04 -15.73
N ARG A 265 20.70 7.37 -15.41
CA ARG A 265 21.79 7.06 -16.35
C ARG A 265 22.10 5.56 -16.37
N ASP A 266 22.47 5.08 -17.55
CA ASP A 266 23.06 3.73 -17.70
C ASP A 266 24.51 3.67 -17.19
N GLU A 267 25.14 2.51 -17.24
CA GLU A 267 26.55 2.32 -16.84
C GLU A 267 27.57 3.14 -17.66
N LYS A 268 27.17 3.61 -18.86
CA LYS A 268 28.00 4.48 -19.73
C LYS A 268 27.76 5.97 -19.47
N GLY A 269 26.95 6.30 -18.45
CA GLY A 269 26.59 7.69 -18.09
C GLY A 269 25.52 8.33 -18.99
N ARG A 270 24.90 7.58 -19.92
CA ARG A 270 23.90 8.13 -20.84
C ARG A 270 22.54 8.18 -20.16
N ARG A 271 21.85 9.29 -20.30
CA ARG A 271 20.45 9.45 -19.89
C ARG A 271 19.55 8.72 -20.91
N PHE A 272 18.73 7.77 -20.46
CA PHE A 272 17.99 6.89 -21.37
C PHE A 272 16.49 7.18 -21.43
N LEU A 273 15.88 7.78 -20.40
CA LEU A 273 14.43 7.98 -20.33
C LEU A 273 13.84 8.91 -21.41
N PRO A 274 14.52 9.99 -21.89
CA PRO A 274 13.97 10.81 -22.97
C PRO A 274 13.69 10.07 -24.28
N ALA A 275 14.32 8.90 -24.50
CA ALA A 275 14.05 8.05 -25.66
C ALA A 275 12.87 7.07 -25.43
N VAL A 276 12.36 6.98 -24.20
CA VAL A 276 11.26 6.06 -23.82
C VAL A 276 9.93 6.80 -23.70
N ASP A 277 9.93 7.97 -23.06
CA ASP A 277 8.73 8.78 -22.83
C ASP A 277 9.11 10.28 -22.85
N PRO A 278 8.31 11.14 -23.49
CA PRO A 278 8.61 12.57 -23.56
C PRO A 278 8.65 13.26 -22.18
N ARG A 279 7.96 12.71 -21.16
CA ARG A 279 8.03 13.17 -19.76
C ARG A 279 9.32 12.75 -19.06
N ALA A 280 10.10 11.85 -19.65
CA ALA A 280 11.38 11.34 -19.16
C ALA A 280 11.27 10.81 -17.70
N GLU A 281 12.02 11.38 -16.75
CA GLU A 281 12.02 10.96 -15.34
C GLU A 281 10.70 11.23 -14.61
N LEU A 282 9.79 12.00 -15.20
CA LEU A 282 8.43 12.27 -14.68
C LEU A 282 7.35 11.43 -15.36
N ALA A 283 7.73 10.46 -16.19
CA ALA A 283 6.80 9.48 -16.73
C ALA A 283 6.18 8.60 -15.59
N PRO A 284 5.05 7.93 -15.83
CA PRO A 284 4.44 7.02 -14.86
C PRO A 284 5.43 5.97 -14.33
N ARG A 285 5.24 5.53 -13.10
CA ARG A 285 6.18 4.63 -12.41
C ARG A 285 6.42 3.31 -13.13
N ASP A 286 5.38 2.74 -13.71
CA ASP A 286 5.46 1.50 -14.47
C ASP A 286 6.36 1.66 -15.72
N VAL A 287 6.24 2.79 -16.42
CA VAL A 287 7.08 3.12 -17.58
C VAL A 287 8.55 3.26 -17.16
N VAL A 288 8.82 4.05 -16.11
CA VAL A 288 10.18 4.26 -15.63
C VAL A 288 10.79 2.96 -15.09
N ALA A 289 10.04 2.17 -14.34
CA ALA A 289 10.51 0.90 -13.78
C ALA A 289 10.86 -0.11 -14.88
N ARG A 290 10.02 -0.23 -15.92
CA ARG A 290 10.30 -1.09 -17.09
C ARG A 290 11.54 -0.63 -17.85
N ALA A 291 11.68 0.67 -18.11
CA ALA A 291 12.86 1.22 -18.76
C ALA A 291 14.16 0.91 -17.99
N ILE A 292 14.13 1.03 -16.66
CA ILE A 292 15.26 0.64 -15.81
C ILE A 292 15.54 -0.86 -15.95
N ALA A 293 14.53 -1.72 -15.87
CA ALA A 293 14.70 -3.17 -16.00
C ALA A 293 15.30 -3.57 -17.37
N ASP A 294 14.87 -2.91 -18.45
CA ASP A 294 15.42 -3.13 -19.79
C ASP A 294 16.88 -2.71 -19.88
N VAL A 295 17.24 -1.55 -19.32
CA VAL A 295 18.64 -1.10 -19.27
C VAL A 295 19.48 -2.08 -18.43
N MET A 296 19.00 -2.49 -17.25
CA MET A 296 19.69 -3.48 -16.41
C MET A 296 19.92 -4.80 -17.14
N ARG A 297 18.95 -5.28 -17.91
CA ARG A 297 19.07 -6.49 -18.72
C ARG A 297 20.20 -6.37 -19.76
N THR A 298 20.36 -5.21 -20.40
CA THR A 298 21.43 -4.97 -21.39
C THR A 298 22.82 -4.81 -20.76
N GLN A 299 22.89 -4.48 -19.46
CA GLN A 299 24.14 -4.31 -18.70
C GLN A 299 24.37 -5.42 -17.67
N ALA A 300 23.95 -6.65 -17.99
CA ALA A 300 24.15 -7.87 -17.19
C ALA A 300 23.62 -7.77 -15.74
N GLY A 301 22.47 -7.13 -15.55
CA GLY A 301 21.81 -6.99 -14.26
C GLY A 301 22.38 -5.88 -13.36
N ARG A 302 23.40 -5.14 -13.80
CA ARG A 302 23.96 -4.04 -13.00
C ARG A 302 22.95 -2.91 -12.82
N PRO A 303 22.88 -2.30 -11.62
CA PRO A 303 21.96 -1.18 -11.32
C PRO A 303 22.18 0.02 -12.24
N VAL A 304 21.13 0.78 -12.50
CA VAL A 304 21.26 2.10 -13.12
C VAL A 304 21.68 3.14 -12.08
N GLN A 305 22.07 4.34 -12.53
CA GLN A 305 22.58 5.41 -11.68
C GLN A 305 21.58 6.55 -11.60
N LEU A 306 21.15 6.91 -10.39
CA LEU A 306 20.38 8.13 -10.13
C LEU A 306 21.37 9.28 -9.87
N ASP A 307 21.45 10.20 -10.78
CA ASP A 307 22.32 11.38 -10.71
C ASP A 307 21.53 12.57 -10.17
N ALA A 308 21.77 12.92 -8.91
CA ALA A 308 21.19 14.06 -8.22
C ALA A 308 22.22 15.20 -8.02
N THR A 309 23.42 15.09 -8.59
CA THR A 309 24.52 16.05 -8.37
C THR A 309 24.17 17.46 -8.80
N GLY A 310 23.32 17.61 -9.83
CA GLY A 310 22.86 18.92 -10.33
C GLY A 310 21.93 19.68 -9.39
N ILE A 311 21.32 19.03 -8.39
CA ILE A 311 20.42 19.68 -7.42
C ILE A 311 21.20 20.50 -6.40
N GLY A 312 22.41 20.07 -6.07
CA GLY A 312 23.28 20.74 -5.12
C GLY A 312 23.05 20.35 -3.65
N ARG A 313 24.15 20.34 -2.88
CA ARG A 313 24.19 19.81 -1.50
C ARG A 313 23.17 20.46 -0.54
N ALA A 314 23.04 21.79 -0.61
CA ALA A 314 22.15 22.52 0.31
C ALA A 314 20.69 22.11 0.09
N ARG A 315 20.25 22.07 -1.16
CA ARG A 315 18.88 21.70 -1.55
C ARG A 315 18.59 20.24 -1.22
N LEU A 316 19.52 19.31 -1.50
CA LEU A 316 19.37 17.88 -1.18
C LEU A 316 19.16 17.66 0.32
N ARG A 317 19.92 18.34 1.18
CA ARG A 317 19.79 18.23 2.63
C ARG A 317 18.53 18.86 3.18
N GLU A 318 18.09 19.97 2.61
CA GLU A 318 16.86 20.65 3.02
C GLU A 318 15.62 19.86 2.64
N ARG A 319 15.57 19.40 1.38
CA ARG A 319 14.39 18.73 0.82
C ARG A 319 14.31 17.24 1.17
N PHE A 320 15.45 16.57 1.36
CA PHE A 320 15.52 15.11 1.53
C PHE A 320 16.43 14.72 2.71
N PRO A 321 16.16 15.23 3.93
CA PRO A 321 17.04 14.99 5.08
C PRO A 321 17.11 13.50 5.45
N THR A 322 16.03 12.74 5.30
CA THR A 322 15.99 11.31 5.61
C THR A 322 16.80 10.50 4.59
N ILE A 323 16.65 10.82 3.29
CA ILE A 323 17.41 10.17 2.22
C ILE A 323 18.90 10.52 2.34
N ASP A 324 19.27 11.80 2.56
CA ASP A 324 20.67 12.22 2.75
C ASP A 324 21.32 11.47 3.91
N ALA A 325 20.61 11.35 5.04
CA ALA A 325 21.11 10.62 6.21
C ALA A 325 21.27 9.11 5.92
N ALA A 326 20.34 8.49 5.20
CA ALA A 326 20.41 7.08 4.83
C ALA A 326 21.58 6.80 3.88
N LEU A 327 21.72 7.58 2.80
CA LEU A 327 22.80 7.41 1.83
C LEU A 327 24.17 7.60 2.47
N ARG A 328 24.32 8.55 3.41
CA ARG A 328 25.56 8.75 4.16
C ARG A 328 25.92 7.54 5.03
N ARG A 329 24.94 6.85 5.62
CA ARG A 329 25.20 5.58 6.37
C ARG A 329 25.75 4.49 5.46
N HIS A 330 25.39 4.51 4.17
CA HIS A 330 25.96 3.63 3.14
C HIS A 330 27.24 4.19 2.49
N GLY A 331 27.83 5.28 3.01
CA GLY A 331 29.05 5.90 2.48
C GLY A 331 28.88 6.69 1.20
N ILE A 332 27.64 7.01 0.81
CA ILE A 332 27.33 7.71 -0.45
C ILE A 332 27.09 9.20 -0.19
N ASP A 333 27.92 10.07 -0.78
CA ASP A 333 27.65 11.53 -0.88
C ASP A 333 27.02 11.84 -2.24
N TRP A 334 25.71 11.77 -2.30
CA TRP A 334 24.93 11.94 -3.53
C TRP A 334 24.91 13.37 -4.09
N SER A 335 25.51 14.33 -3.37
CA SER A 335 25.79 15.65 -3.93
C SER A 335 27.04 15.66 -4.84
N ARG A 336 27.80 14.56 -4.87
CA ARG A 336 29.06 14.43 -5.63
C ARG A 336 29.10 13.20 -6.53
N THR A 337 28.38 12.15 -6.17
CA THR A 337 28.36 10.87 -6.90
C THR A 337 26.93 10.43 -7.13
N SER A 338 26.67 9.75 -8.24
CA SER A 338 25.39 9.11 -8.50
C SER A 338 25.13 7.95 -7.54
N VAL A 339 23.86 7.61 -7.37
CA VAL A 339 23.38 6.54 -6.48
C VAL A 339 22.97 5.34 -7.31
N PRO A 340 23.49 4.12 -7.04
CA PRO A 340 23.02 2.93 -7.72
C PRO A 340 21.59 2.60 -7.28
N VAL A 341 20.67 2.48 -8.25
CA VAL A 341 19.25 2.22 -7.97
C VAL A 341 18.70 1.09 -8.84
N THR A 342 17.67 0.41 -8.32
CA THR A 342 16.94 -0.67 -8.97
C THR A 342 15.45 -0.57 -8.64
N PRO A 343 14.54 -1.08 -9.48
CA PRO A 343 13.13 -1.22 -9.10
C PRO A 343 12.97 -2.15 -7.88
N ALA A 344 11.93 -1.88 -7.06
CA ALA A 344 11.56 -2.74 -5.94
C ALA A 344 10.03 -2.74 -5.76
N ALA A 345 9.46 -3.84 -5.28
CA ALA A 345 8.04 -3.95 -4.97
C ALA A 345 7.62 -2.87 -3.97
N HIS A 346 6.51 -2.17 -4.24
CA HIS A 346 6.19 -0.94 -3.52
C HIS A 346 4.75 -0.80 -3.08
N TYR A 347 3.77 -1.04 -3.96
CA TYR A 347 2.36 -0.84 -3.67
C TYR A 347 1.47 -1.84 -4.41
N TRP A 348 0.50 -2.43 -3.71
CA TRP A 348 -0.46 -3.37 -4.29
C TRP A 348 -1.77 -2.65 -4.60
N MET A 349 -2.13 -2.51 -5.90
CA MET A 349 -3.39 -1.87 -6.31
C MET A 349 -4.59 -2.79 -6.15
N GLY A 350 -4.39 -4.10 -6.22
CA GLY A 350 -5.38 -5.11 -5.94
C GLY A 350 -5.60 -5.35 -4.46
N GLY A 351 -6.67 -6.06 -4.12
CA GLY A 351 -7.03 -6.37 -2.73
C GLY A 351 -8.49 -6.77 -2.57
N ILE A 352 -9.03 -6.51 -1.40
CA ILE A 352 -10.44 -6.76 -1.05
C ILE A 352 -11.32 -5.78 -1.83
N LEU A 353 -12.22 -6.30 -2.68
CA LEU A 353 -13.15 -5.47 -3.45
C LEU A 353 -14.10 -4.72 -2.51
N THR A 354 -14.19 -3.41 -2.66
CA THR A 354 -15.04 -2.53 -1.85
C THR A 354 -15.93 -1.64 -2.69
N ASP A 355 -17.05 -1.22 -2.11
CA ASP A 355 -17.81 -0.07 -2.56
C ASP A 355 -17.15 1.26 -2.10
N LEU A 356 -17.75 2.37 -2.43
CA LEU A 356 -17.23 3.71 -2.11
C LEU A 356 -17.19 4.03 -0.60
N ASP A 357 -17.92 3.31 0.24
CA ASP A 357 -17.95 3.45 1.69
C ASP A 357 -17.10 2.38 2.39
N GLY A 358 -16.32 1.61 1.63
CA GLY A 358 -15.46 0.55 2.12
C GLY A 358 -16.19 -0.76 2.43
N GLY A 359 -17.48 -0.87 2.13
CA GLY A 359 -18.26 -2.10 2.28
C GLY A 359 -17.75 -3.21 1.34
N THR A 360 -17.63 -4.44 1.85
CA THR A 360 -17.17 -5.58 1.06
C THR A 360 -18.34 -6.49 0.65
N SER A 361 -18.05 -7.57 -0.08
CA SER A 361 -19.03 -8.60 -0.41
C SER A 361 -19.56 -9.37 0.82
N LEU A 362 -18.91 -9.24 1.99
CA LEU A 362 -19.35 -9.86 3.23
C LEU A 362 -19.99 -8.83 4.16
N PRO A 363 -21.28 -8.93 4.47
CA PRO A 363 -21.92 -8.03 5.42
C PRO A 363 -21.16 -7.98 6.77
N GLY A 364 -21.03 -6.79 7.34
CA GLY A 364 -20.29 -6.58 8.59
C GLY A 364 -18.77 -6.41 8.43
N LEU A 365 -18.25 -6.62 7.21
CA LEU A 365 -16.85 -6.40 6.87
C LEU A 365 -16.69 -5.17 6.00
N LEU A 366 -15.77 -4.29 6.37
CA LEU A 366 -15.30 -3.15 5.57
C LEU A 366 -13.79 -3.26 5.38
N ALA A 367 -13.28 -2.58 4.34
CA ALA A 367 -11.83 -2.46 4.12
C ALA A 367 -11.48 -1.05 3.62
N ALA A 368 -10.26 -0.57 3.94
CA ALA A 368 -9.76 0.72 3.48
C ALA A 368 -8.22 0.74 3.40
N GLY A 369 -7.68 1.63 2.57
CA GLY A 369 -6.25 1.71 2.28
C GLY A 369 -5.76 0.51 1.49
N GLU A 370 -4.46 0.28 1.44
CA GLU A 370 -3.80 -0.66 0.52
C GLU A 370 -4.28 -2.13 0.60
N CYS A 371 -5.00 -2.55 1.64
CA CYS A 371 -5.64 -3.88 1.62
C CYS A 371 -6.95 -3.92 0.84
N ALA A 372 -7.50 -2.76 0.49
CA ALA A 372 -8.74 -2.63 -0.27
C ALA A 372 -8.47 -2.37 -1.75
N ARG A 373 -9.27 -2.95 -2.62
CA ARG A 373 -9.38 -2.57 -4.03
C ARG A 373 -10.54 -1.60 -4.16
N THR A 374 -10.24 -0.30 -4.03
CA THR A 374 -11.21 0.80 -4.11
C THR A 374 -11.59 1.15 -5.55
N GLY A 375 -10.78 0.74 -6.52
CA GLY A 375 -10.92 1.13 -7.93
C GLY A 375 -10.20 2.43 -8.31
N VAL A 376 -9.65 3.16 -7.36
CA VAL A 376 -8.95 4.44 -7.60
C VAL A 376 -7.70 4.26 -8.49
N HIS A 377 -6.94 3.19 -8.28
CA HIS A 377 -5.59 3.08 -8.84
C HIS A 377 -5.50 2.37 -10.18
N GLY A 378 -6.57 1.68 -10.60
CA GLY A 378 -6.55 0.89 -11.83
C GLY A 378 -5.34 -0.03 -11.91
N ALA A 379 -4.67 -0.08 -13.05
CA ALA A 379 -3.52 -0.93 -13.28
C ALA A 379 -2.18 -0.31 -12.83
N ASN A 380 -2.15 0.98 -12.45
CA ASN A 380 -0.94 1.67 -12.01
C ASN A 380 -1.29 2.92 -11.19
N ARG A 381 -0.77 3.00 -9.97
CA ARG A 381 -1.09 4.05 -9.01
C ARG A 381 -0.36 5.35 -9.33
N LEU A 382 -1.07 6.47 -9.37
CA LEU A 382 -0.48 7.80 -9.39
C LEU A 382 0.29 8.07 -8.07
N ALA A 383 1.46 8.66 -8.17
CA ALA A 383 2.30 8.98 -7.01
C ALA A 383 1.53 9.78 -5.95
N SER A 384 1.82 9.56 -4.68
CA SER A 384 1.23 10.27 -3.52
C SER A 384 -0.29 10.15 -3.32
N ASN A 385 -1.01 9.38 -4.17
CA ASN A 385 -2.44 9.11 -3.97
C ASN A 385 -2.72 8.09 -2.85
N SER A 386 -1.78 7.21 -2.48
CA SER A 386 -2.05 6.17 -1.46
C SER A 386 -2.30 6.72 -0.06
N LEU A 387 -1.58 7.78 0.35
CA LEU A 387 -1.88 8.43 1.63
C LEU A 387 -3.23 9.16 1.59
N LEU A 388 -3.57 9.77 0.45
CA LEU A 388 -4.87 10.40 0.27
C LEU A 388 -6.00 9.39 0.30
N GLU A 389 -5.86 8.26 -0.40
CA GLU A 389 -6.80 7.14 -0.37
C GLU A 389 -7.03 6.65 1.06
N GLY A 390 -5.95 6.42 1.82
CA GLY A 390 -6.05 6.03 3.22
C GLY A 390 -6.81 7.03 4.09
N ALA A 391 -6.66 8.33 3.84
CA ALA A 391 -7.39 9.38 4.56
C ALA A 391 -8.87 9.45 4.14
N VAL A 392 -9.17 9.48 2.84
CA VAL A 392 -10.53 9.61 2.32
C VAL A 392 -11.35 8.36 2.61
N PHE A 393 -10.92 7.20 2.08
CA PHE A 393 -11.67 5.95 2.24
C PHE A 393 -11.60 5.39 3.67
N GLY A 394 -10.54 5.71 4.44
CA GLY A 394 -10.52 5.45 5.88
C GLY A 394 -11.62 6.21 6.62
N THR A 395 -11.84 7.49 6.29
CA THR A 395 -12.93 8.30 6.85
C THR A 395 -14.29 7.71 6.50
N ARG A 396 -14.52 7.35 5.23
CA ARG A 396 -15.78 6.77 4.74
C ARG A 396 -16.06 5.43 5.41
N ALA A 397 -15.09 4.51 5.43
CA ALA A 397 -15.21 3.20 6.09
C ALA A 397 -15.46 3.34 7.61
N GLY A 398 -14.79 4.29 8.27
CA GLY A 398 -15.01 4.57 9.69
C GLY A 398 -16.41 5.07 9.98
N GLN A 399 -16.96 5.94 9.12
CA GLN A 399 -18.34 6.43 9.21
C GLN A 399 -19.36 5.32 8.99
N ALA A 400 -19.16 4.51 7.94
CA ALA A 400 -20.01 3.35 7.64
C ALA A 400 -19.99 2.33 8.78
N ALA A 401 -18.82 2.04 9.36
CA ALA A 401 -18.68 1.14 10.50
C ALA A 401 -19.45 1.64 11.74
N GLY A 402 -19.35 2.94 12.06
CA GLY A 402 -20.12 3.55 13.15
C GLY A 402 -21.62 3.45 12.93
N SER A 403 -22.07 3.67 11.69
CA SER A 403 -23.49 3.52 11.32
C SER A 403 -23.99 2.07 11.40
N LEU A 404 -23.15 1.10 10.99
CA LEU A 404 -23.45 -0.32 11.14
C LEU A 404 -23.54 -0.72 12.62
N ALA A 405 -22.64 -0.22 13.46
CA ALA A 405 -22.64 -0.48 14.89
C ALA A 405 -23.93 0.02 15.58
N ALA A 406 -24.39 1.22 15.19
CA ALA A 406 -25.64 1.78 15.73
C ALA A 406 -26.88 0.92 15.37
N ARG A 407 -26.91 0.34 14.15
CA ARG A 407 -28.02 -0.52 13.69
C ARG A 407 -28.01 -1.92 14.32
N HIS A 408 -26.88 -2.38 14.81
CA HIS A 408 -26.67 -3.73 15.35
C HIS A 408 -26.21 -3.71 16.81
N ALA A 409 -26.63 -2.71 17.59
CA ALA A 409 -26.24 -2.52 18.99
C ALA A 409 -26.56 -3.74 19.88
N ASP A 410 -27.59 -4.52 19.54
CA ASP A 410 -28.04 -5.69 20.31
C ASP A 410 -27.17 -6.95 20.08
N GLY A 411 -26.13 -6.85 19.28
CA GLY A 411 -25.14 -7.89 19.01
C GLY A 411 -25.78 -9.22 18.56
N SER A 412 -25.72 -9.52 17.28
CA SER A 412 -26.18 -10.79 16.73
C SER A 412 -25.72 -11.97 17.60
N ALA A 413 -26.69 -12.76 18.09
CA ALA A 413 -26.45 -14.01 18.82
C ALA A 413 -25.90 -15.15 17.92
N ALA A 414 -25.56 -14.85 16.67
CA ALA A 414 -25.03 -15.83 15.72
C ALA A 414 -23.81 -16.53 16.29
N THR A 415 -23.86 -17.86 16.32
CA THR A 415 -22.71 -18.68 16.70
C THR A 415 -21.65 -18.53 15.60
N PRO A 416 -20.47 -18.00 15.91
CA PRO A 416 -19.42 -17.86 14.91
C PRO A 416 -18.88 -19.23 14.52
N HIS A 417 -18.64 -19.42 13.23
CA HIS A 417 -17.92 -20.56 12.69
C HIS A 417 -16.76 -20.05 11.83
N ARG A 418 -15.74 -20.89 11.70
CA ARG A 418 -14.66 -20.66 10.73
C ARG A 418 -15.08 -21.29 9.41
N HIS A 419 -14.75 -20.64 8.31
CA HIS A 419 -14.82 -21.31 7.02
C HIS A 419 -13.81 -22.46 7.02
N PRO A 420 -14.22 -23.69 6.67
CA PRO A 420 -13.28 -24.79 6.54
C PRO A 420 -12.29 -24.45 5.41
N ILE A 421 -11.02 -24.37 5.77
CA ILE A 421 -9.94 -24.29 4.78
C ILE A 421 -9.72 -25.70 4.26
N ALA A 422 -9.67 -25.87 2.94
CA ALA A 422 -9.34 -27.17 2.35
C ALA A 422 -7.97 -27.64 2.87
N ALA A 423 -7.91 -28.90 3.32
CA ALA A 423 -6.66 -29.50 3.74
C ALA A 423 -5.65 -29.42 2.59
N GLN A 424 -4.46 -28.92 2.89
CA GLN A 424 -3.39 -28.87 1.90
C GLN A 424 -2.69 -30.24 1.85
N PRO A 425 -2.33 -30.74 0.65
CA PRO A 425 -1.57 -31.98 0.53
C PRO A 425 -0.20 -31.83 1.21
N ALA A 426 0.36 -32.92 1.68
CA ALA A 426 1.74 -32.97 2.15
C ALA A 426 2.67 -32.56 1.00
N GLY A 427 3.53 -31.60 1.24
CA GLY A 427 4.44 -31.06 0.22
C GLY A 427 5.72 -30.52 0.86
N THR A 428 6.49 -29.77 0.07
CA THR A 428 7.74 -29.14 0.50
C THR A 428 7.46 -28.08 1.57
N ALA A 429 8.23 -28.07 2.65
CA ALA A 429 8.10 -27.08 3.72
C ALA A 429 8.22 -25.64 3.19
N PHE A 430 7.40 -24.73 3.74
CA PHE A 430 7.47 -23.31 3.38
C PHE A 430 8.84 -22.72 3.74
N SER A 431 9.36 -21.91 2.83
CA SER A 431 10.52 -21.04 3.07
C SER A 431 10.21 -19.65 2.54
N ARG A 432 10.15 -18.65 3.43
CA ARG A 432 9.86 -17.26 3.07
C ARG A 432 10.83 -16.76 2.00
N ALA A 433 12.13 -16.93 2.20
CA ALA A 433 13.15 -16.50 1.25
C ALA A 433 13.00 -17.17 -0.14
N ALA A 434 12.66 -18.47 -0.17
CA ALA A 434 12.47 -19.17 -1.43
C ALA A 434 11.20 -18.69 -2.17
N VAL A 435 10.12 -18.40 -1.45
CA VAL A 435 8.89 -17.81 -2.04
C VAL A 435 9.16 -16.39 -2.52
N GLN A 436 9.83 -15.57 -1.74
CA GLN A 436 10.20 -14.21 -2.12
C GLN A 436 11.04 -14.18 -3.40
N GLN A 437 12.04 -15.06 -3.51
CA GLN A 437 12.88 -15.15 -4.70
C GLN A 437 12.09 -15.66 -5.92
N LEU A 438 11.22 -16.65 -5.74
CA LEU A 438 10.35 -17.17 -6.80
C LEU A 438 9.40 -16.07 -7.31
N MET A 439 8.74 -15.35 -6.41
CA MET A 439 7.83 -14.26 -6.78
C MET A 439 8.57 -13.12 -7.48
N TRP A 440 9.79 -12.79 -7.03
CA TRP A 440 10.62 -11.78 -7.67
C TRP A 440 10.97 -12.16 -9.12
N SER A 441 11.43 -13.39 -9.34
CA SER A 441 11.89 -13.86 -10.66
C SER A 441 10.76 -14.14 -11.64
N SER A 442 9.58 -14.59 -11.17
CA SER A 442 8.51 -15.11 -12.03
C SER A 442 7.29 -14.21 -12.12
N ALA A 443 6.92 -13.55 -11.02
CA ALA A 443 5.73 -12.69 -10.91
C ALA A 443 6.08 -11.21 -10.61
N GLY A 444 7.36 -10.84 -10.78
CA GLY A 444 7.86 -9.49 -10.56
C GLY A 444 7.46 -8.51 -11.67
N LEU A 445 8.38 -7.59 -11.98
CA LEU A 445 8.14 -6.50 -12.92
C LEU A 445 7.93 -6.97 -14.37
N LEU A 446 8.73 -7.94 -14.82
CA LEU A 446 8.64 -8.53 -16.17
C LEU A 446 8.23 -10.00 -16.05
N ARG A 447 7.15 -10.39 -16.72
CA ARG A 447 6.50 -11.70 -16.58
C ARG A 447 6.45 -12.45 -17.89
N THR A 448 6.48 -13.78 -17.84
CA THR A 448 6.15 -14.65 -18.97
C THR A 448 5.20 -15.76 -18.51
N GLY A 449 4.37 -16.31 -19.42
CA GLY A 449 3.47 -17.41 -19.10
C GLY A 449 4.22 -18.60 -18.54
N ALA A 450 5.32 -18.99 -19.19
CA ALA A 450 6.14 -20.13 -18.75
C ALA A 450 6.67 -19.94 -17.31
N ALA A 451 7.20 -18.76 -16.97
CA ALA A 451 7.69 -18.49 -15.61
C ALA A 451 6.56 -18.45 -14.56
N LEU A 452 5.39 -17.92 -14.92
CA LEU A 452 4.22 -17.92 -14.05
C LEU A 452 3.66 -19.33 -13.83
N GLU A 453 3.63 -20.20 -14.88
CA GLU A 453 3.21 -21.60 -14.76
C GLU A 453 4.16 -22.41 -13.89
N GLU A 454 5.47 -22.17 -14.02
CA GLU A 454 6.47 -22.79 -13.15
C GLU A 454 6.28 -22.35 -11.69
N ALA A 455 6.06 -21.04 -11.46
CA ALA A 455 5.77 -20.51 -10.13
C ALA A 455 4.48 -21.11 -9.54
N ALA A 456 3.41 -21.23 -10.33
CA ALA A 456 2.17 -21.84 -9.88
C ALA A 456 2.38 -23.29 -9.41
N ARG A 457 3.13 -24.10 -10.18
CA ARG A 457 3.49 -25.49 -9.81
C ARG A 457 4.32 -25.53 -8.52
N ALA A 458 5.37 -24.70 -8.44
CA ALA A 458 6.23 -24.64 -7.27
C ALA A 458 5.50 -24.17 -6.00
N LEU A 459 4.53 -23.24 -6.11
CA LEU A 459 3.72 -22.78 -5.00
C LEU A 459 2.65 -23.82 -4.60
N ALA A 460 2.09 -24.57 -5.55
CA ALA A 460 1.13 -25.65 -5.26
C ALA A 460 1.76 -26.77 -4.42
N ASP A 461 3.03 -27.10 -4.66
CA ASP A 461 3.78 -28.11 -3.90
C ASP A 461 4.20 -27.66 -2.49
N ARG A 462 4.05 -26.38 -2.14
CA ARG A 462 4.44 -25.89 -0.81
C ARG A 462 3.32 -26.08 0.20
N HIS A 463 3.72 -26.35 1.44
CA HIS A 463 2.81 -26.54 2.56
C HIS A 463 3.09 -25.51 3.67
N ALA A 464 2.03 -24.91 4.18
CA ALA A 464 2.07 -24.06 5.37
C ALA A 464 1.20 -24.65 6.48
N PRO A 465 1.51 -24.41 7.77
CA PRO A 465 0.73 -24.92 8.89
C PRO A 465 -0.74 -24.51 8.82
N GLU A 466 -1.63 -25.38 9.29
CA GLU A 466 -3.04 -25.04 9.46
C GLU A 466 -3.20 -23.86 10.44
N PRO A 467 -4.08 -22.87 10.19
CA PRO A 467 -4.26 -21.71 11.06
C PRO A 467 -4.53 -22.07 12.52
N ALA A 468 -5.20 -23.19 12.76
CA ALA A 468 -5.49 -23.67 14.12
C ALA A 468 -4.23 -24.08 14.89
N SER A 469 -3.17 -24.54 14.21
CA SER A 469 -1.90 -24.96 14.81
C SER A 469 -0.85 -23.86 14.92
N ILE A 470 -1.10 -22.69 14.33
CA ILE A 470 -0.16 -21.58 14.32
C ILE A 470 -0.07 -20.95 15.71
N ALA A 471 1.11 -20.95 16.29
CA ALA A 471 1.39 -20.40 17.62
C ALA A 471 2.14 -19.07 17.61
N THR A 472 2.67 -18.64 16.47
CA THR A 472 3.48 -17.42 16.35
C THR A 472 2.99 -16.52 15.22
N ILE A 473 3.19 -15.20 15.37
CA ILE A 473 2.86 -14.22 14.34
C ILE A 473 3.65 -14.52 13.06
N ALA A 474 4.93 -14.88 13.16
CA ALA A 474 5.78 -15.19 12.00
C ALA A 474 5.23 -16.37 11.18
N ALA A 475 4.78 -17.45 11.82
CA ALA A 475 4.18 -18.58 11.11
C ALA A 475 2.84 -18.21 10.45
N LEU A 476 2.08 -17.30 11.06
CA LEU A 476 0.84 -16.78 10.49
C LEU A 476 1.13 -15.93 9.23
N GLU A 477 2.13 -15.07 9.29
CA GLU A 477 2.61 -14.30 8.15
C GLU A 477 3.05 -15.19 6.99
N ASP A 478 3.82 -16.23 7.29
CA ASP A 478 4.29 -17.20 6.28
C ASP A 478 3.11 -17.91 5.59
N ARG A 479 2.09 -18.29 6.35
CA ARG A 479 0.86 -18.84 5.79
C ARG A 479 0.15 -17.83 4.87
N ASN A 480 -0.01 -16.59 5.33
CA ASN A 480 -0.67 -15.53 4.55
C ASN A 480 0.09 -15.23 3.26
N LEU A 481 1.42 -15.15 3.32
CA LEU A 481 2.27 -14.93 2.14
C LEU A 481 2.13 -16.07 1.12
N LEU A 482 2.04 -17.33 1.55
CA LEU A 482 1.83 -18.45 0.63
C LEU A 482 0.47 -18.38 -0.05
N ASP A 483 -0.61 -18.12 0.71
CA ASP A 483 -1.95 -17.98 0.17
C ASP A 483 -2.00 -16.85 -0.89
N LEU A 484 -1.41 -15.69 -0.59
CA LEU A 484 -1.39 -14.54 -1.47
C LEU A 484 -0.47 -14.69 -2.69
N ALA A 485 0.66 -15.39 -2.55
CA ALA A 485 1.54 -15.71 -3.67
C ALA A 485 0.80 -16.56 -4.72
N ARG A 486 0.04 -17.58 -4.28
CA ARG A 486 -0.79 -18.40 -5.16
C ARG A 486 -1.84 -17.58 -5.89
N LEU A 487 -2.56 -16.74 -5.16
CA LEU A 487 -3.62 -15.89 -5.72
C LEU A 487 -3.06 -14.89 -6.74
N LEU A 488 -1.95 -14.23 -6.43
CA LEU A 488 -1.33 -13.27 -7.35
C LEU A 488 -0.87 -13.95 -8.65
N VAL A 489 -0.21 -15.12 -8.54
CA VAL A 489 0.27 -15.88 -9.71
C VAL A 489 -0.90 -16.37 -10.56
N ASP A 490 -1.98 -16.87 -9.93
CA ASP A 490 -3.20 -17.30 -10.62
C ASP A 490 -3.82 -16.15 -11.43
N ARG A 491 -3.97 -14.96 -10.83
CA ARG A 491 -4.49 -13.78 -11.50
C ARG A 491 -3.57 -13.27 -12.61
N ALA A 492 -2.24 -13.30 -12.39
CA ALA A 492 -1.26 -12.93 -13.40
C ALA A 492 -1.24 -13.90 -14.61
N LEU A 493 -1.52 -15.18 -14.40
CA LEU A 493 -1.71 -16.16 -15.47
C LEU A 493 -3.00 -15.93 -16.26
N ALA A 494 -4.10 -15.61 -15.55
CA ALA A 494 -5.40 -15.38 -16.16
C ALA A 494 -5.41 -14.13 -17.06
N ARG A 495 -4.69 -13.07 -16.67
CA ARG A 495 -4.55 -11.87 -17.49
C ARG A 495 -3.41 -12.05 -18.49
N ARG A 496 -3.77 -12.13 -19.77
CA ARG A 496 -2.79 -12.27 -20.85
C ARG A 496 -2.27 -10.93 -21.39
N ASP A 497 -3.11 -9.90 -21.35
CA ASP A 497 -2.78 -8.59 -21.90
C ASP A 497 -1.94 -7.76 -20.92
N SER A 498 -0.90 -7.12 -21.44
CA SER A 498 -0.06 -6.18 -20.69
C SER A 498 -0.79 -4.87 -20.50
N VAL A 499 -0.92 -4.41 -19.23
CA VAL A 499 -1.49 -3.11 -18.89
C VAL A 499 -0.89 -2.61 -17.56
N GLY A 500 -0.45 -1.35 -17.53
CA GLY A 500 0.11 -0.73 -16.33
C GLY A 500 1.24 -1.56 -15.70
N ALA A 501 1.08 -1.91 -14.42
CA ALA A 501 2.05 -2.68 -13.66
C ALA A 501 2.10 -4.18 -14.00
N HIS A 502 1.13 -4.71 -14.75
CA HIS A 502 1.16 -6.08 -15.25
C HIS A 502 1.75 -6.11 -16.66
N HIS A 503 3.00 -6.56 -16.79
CA HIS A 503 3.71 -6.59 -18.06
C HIS A 503 4.15 -8.00 -18.45
N ARG A 504 3.63 -8.49 -19.58
CA ARG A 504 3.91 -9.80 -20.18
C ARG A 504 4.85 -9.64 -21.38
N LEU A 505 6.00 -10.30 -21.34
CA LEU A 505 6.99 -10.29 -22.44
C LEU A 505 6.59 -11.21 -23.61
N ASP A 506 5.70 -12.15 -23.38
CA ASP A 506 5.28 -13.20 -24.32
C ASP A 506 3.92 -12.93 -24.98
N THR A 507 3.32 -11.77 -24.74
CA THR A 507 2.08 -11.36 -25.40
C THR A 507 2.26 -10.02 -26.13
N PRO A 508 1.61 -9.81 -27.28
CA PRO A 508 1.63 -8.52 -27.95
C PRO A 508 1.11 -7.41 -27.02
N HIS A 509 1.68 -6.22 -27.09
CA HIS A 509 1.09 -5.04 -26.45
C HIS A 509 -0.28 -4.82 -27.08
N ALA A 510 -1.31 -4.62 -26.25
CA ALA A 510 -2.55 -4.04 -26.76
C ALA A 510 -2.22 -2.68 -27.39
N PRO A 511 -2.70 -2.37 -28.61
CA PRO A 511 -2.48 -1.08 -29.22
C PRO A 511 -2.99 0.01 -28.28
N THR A 512 -2.16 1.00 -27.98
CA THR A 512 -2.58 2.20 -27.27
C THR A 512 -3.62 2.93 -28.13
N GLN A 513 -4.59 3.61 -27.52
CA GLN A 513 -5.66 4.34 -28.25
C GLN A 513 -5.12 5.38 -29.26
N GLU A 514 -3.83 5.68 -29.26
CA GLU A 514 -3.16 6.58 -30.20
C GLU A 514 -2.89 5.93 -31.59
N ASP A 515 -2.94 4.60 -31.70
CA ASP A 515 -2.73 3.90 -33.00
C ASP A 515 -3.96 3.92 -33.92
N HIS A 516 -5.06 4.53 -33.51
CA HIS A 516 -6.29 4.65 -34.31
C HIS A 516 -6.50 6.06 -34.94
N ALA A 517 -5.50 6.94 -34.86
CA ALA A 517 -5.53 8.25 -35.53
C ALA A 517 -4.55 8.25 -36.73
N CYS A 518 -4.91 7.56 -37.82
CA CYS A 518 -4.41 7.79 -39.19
C CYS A 518 -5.57 7.80 -40.16
#